data_5a4de76fee16c1eaa6e6a5891b73694b
#
_entry.id   5a4de76fee16c1eaa6e6a5891b73694b
#
_cell.length_a   1.000
_cell.length_b   1.000
_cell.length_c   1.000
_cell.angle_alpha   90.00
_cell.angle_beta   90.00
_cell.angle_gamma   90.00
#
_symmetry.space_group_name_H-M   'P 1'
#
loop_
_entity.id
_entity.type
_entity.pdbx_description
1 polymer ?
#
loop_
_entity_poly.entity_id
_entity_poly.type
_entity_poly.pdbx_seq_one_letter_code
_entity_poly.pdbx_strand_id
1 'polypeptide(L)'
;MKYVKWTFWALLALIVGGFLHYTLPQHDIVRVVNTYQERQDLGDWTRIFWSDPDDQSSTLTNRDVQFISTIRANGKPMVYRNEDTGWNWPPYFKFDTASLQTEADDLKSSPESPKWAVITHYGWRNQLFSIFPNAVGIKPVAGPDVRIIPWVNIFLLVVLLIIVLTVRAIWRQFRERSIDPLVEDVGEAWDEVEERADAAGDRARGVWGRFMDWLGTWSGKPRK
;
A
#
# COMPACT_ATOMS: atom_id res chain seq x y z
N MET A 1 14.73 -2.29 21.04
CA MET A 1 13.50 -1.64 20.54
C MET A 1 13.70 -0.69 19.35
N LYS A 2 14.82 0.04 19.19
CA LYS A 2 15.03 0.95 18.04
C LYS A 2 15.00 0.22 16.69
N TYR A 3 15.67 -0.93 16.56
CA TYR A 3 15.71 -1.72 15.31
C TYR A 3 14.33 -2.23 14.89
N VAL A 4 13.51 -2.71 15.82
CA VAL A 4 12.14 -3.19 15.54
C VAL A 4 11.28 -2.05 14.94
N LYS A 5 11.38 -0.84 15.50
CA LYS A 5 10.68 0.33 14.99
C LYS A 5 11.14 0.70 13.57
N TRP A 6 12.45 0.69 13.31
CA TRP A 6 12.98 0.98 11.98
C TRP A 6 12.60 -0.09 10.95
N THR A 7 12.66 -1.38 11.33
CA THR A 7 12.23 -2.48 10.47
C THR A 7 10.76 -2.37 10.11
N PHE A 8 9.89 -2.04 11.09
CA PHE A 8 8.46 -1.83 10.84
C PHE A 8 8.22 -0.72 9.81
N TRP A 9 8.86 0.45 9.99
CA TRP A 9 8.69 1.57 9.05
C TRP A 9 9.27 1.27 7.66
N ALA A 10 10.38 0.55 7.59
CA ALA A 10 10.96 0.12 6.32
C ALA A 10 10.03 -0.85 5.58
N LEU A 11 9.48 -1.85 6.26
CA LEU A 11 8.50 -2.76 5.69
C LEU A 11 7.24 -2.04 5.22
N LEU A 12 6.71 -1.13 6.02
CA LEU A 12 5.55 -0.32 5.65
C LEU A 12 5.84 0.52 4.39
N ALA A 13 7.00 1.16 4.34
CA ALA A 13 7.43 1.94 3.17
C ALA A 13 7.58 1.07 1.91
N LEU A 14 8.10 -0.15 2.04
CA LEU A 14 8.20 -1.12 0.93
C LEU A 14 6.82 -1.55 0.45
N ILE A 15 5.88 -1.86 1.34
CA ILE A 15 4.51 -2.26 0.98
C ILE A 15 3.80 -1.11 0.27
N VAL A 16 3.83 0.10 0.85
CA VAL A 16 3.19 1.29 0.26
C VAL A 16 3.85 1.65 -1.07
N GLY A 17 5.19 1.65 -1.14
CA GLY A 17 5.94 1.91 -2.37
C GLY A 17 5.64 0.88 -3.46
N GLY A 18 5.59 -0.40 -3.12
CA GLY A 18 5.21 -1.48 -4.04
C GLY A 18 3.78 -1.34 -4.54
N PHE A 19 2.84 -1.03 -3.64
CA PHE A 19 1.45 -0.78 -4.00
C PHE A 19 1.30 0.42 -4.95
N LEU A 20 1.95 1.54 -4.65
CA LEU A 20 1.95 2.72 -5.53
C LEU A 20 2.61 2.42 -6.88
N HIS A 21 3.74 1.71 -6.88
CA HIS A 21 4.40 1.32 -8.13
C HIS A 21 3.54 0.38 -8.98
N TYR A 22 2.75 -0.49 -8.36
CA TYR A 22 1.82 -1.36 -9.09
C TYR A 22 0.64 -0.58 -9.67
N THR A 23 0.09 0.37 -8.91
CA THR A 23 -1.17 1.04 -9.25
C THR A 23 -1.01 2.31 -10.08
N LEU A 24 0.11 3.03 -9.93
CA LEU A 24 0.33 4.26 -10.69
C LEU A 24 0.59 3.97 -12.18
N PRO A 25 0.10 4.84 -13.09
CA PRO A 25 0.33 4.67 -14.52
C PRO A 25 1.81 4.76 -14.86
N GLN A 26 2.29 3.75 -15.57
CA GLN A 26 3.61 3.67 -16.14
C GLN A 26 3.53 3.88 -17.67
N HIS A 27 4.62 4.33 -18.28
CA HIS A 27 4.70 4.64 -19.69
C HIS A 27 5.89 3.93 -20.31
N ASP A 28 5.62 3.08 -21.29
CA ASP A 28 6.66 2.42 -22.08
C ASP A 28 6.59 2.92 -23.53
N ILE A 29 7.73 3.30 -24.10
CA ILE A 29 7.85 3.58 -25.54
C ILE A 29 8.14 2.26 -26.24
N VAL A 30 7.24 1.90 -27.14
CA VAL A 30 7.22 0.58 -27.79
C VAL A 30 6.90 0.68 -29.27
N ARG A 31 7.28 -0.37 -29.99
CA ARG A 31 6.77 -0.69 -31.33
C ARG A 31 5.82 -1.89 -31.19
N VAL A 32 4.60 -1.76 -31.66
CA VAL A 32 3.63 -2.86 -31.69
C VAL A 32 4.03 -3.85 -32.79
N VAL A 33 4.12 -5.12 -32.42
CA VAL A 33 4.48 -6.21 -33.32
C VAL A 33 3.24 -7.00 -33.73
N ASN A 34 2.42 -7.35 -32.75
CA ASN A 34 1.22 -8.15 -32.98
C ASN A 34 0.19 -7.90 -31.86
N THR A 35 -1.05 -8.18 -32.17
CA THR A 35 -2.13 -8.29 -31.21
C THR A 35 -2.79 -9.64 -31.38
N TYR A 36 -3.19 -10.26 -30.29
CA TYR A 36 -3.84 -11.57 -30.29
C TYR A 36 -4.78 -11.72 -29.10
N GLN A 37 -5.64 -12.68 -29.18
CA GLN A 37 -6.53 -13.08 -28.10
C GLN A 37 -6.18 -14.50 -27.70
N GLU A 38 -6.13 -14.74 -26.43
CA GLU A 38 -5.79 -16.04 -25.86
C GLU A 38 -6.65 -16.32 -24.63
N ARG A 39 -7.08 -17.56 -24.53
CA ARG A 39 -7.81 -18.02 -23.34
C ARG A 39 -6.85 -18.25 -22.20
N GLN A 40 -7.08 -17.54 -21.10
CA GLN A 40 -6.26 -17.62 -19.90
C GLN A 40 -7.02 -18.32 -18.76
N ASP A 41 -6.34 -19.27 -18.13
CA ASP A 41 -6.81 -19.89 -16.90
C ASP A 41 -6.44 -18.99 -15.71
N LEU A 42 -7.47 -18.54 -14.99
CA LEU A 42 -7.31 -17.71 -13.81
C LEU A 42 -7.03 -18.61 -12.60
N GLY A 43 -5.75 -18.82 -12.28
CA GLY A 43 -5.36 -19.51 -11.07
C GLY A 43 -5.74 -18.73 -9.82
N ASP A 44 -6.12 -19.42 -8.74
CA ASP A 44 -6.59 -18.81 -7.48
C ASP A 44 -5.61 -17.76 -6.92
N TRP A 45 -4.30 -18.00 -7.05
CA TRP A 45 -3.26 -17.11 -6.55
C TRP A 45 -2.98 -15.89 -7.44
N THR A 46 -3.25 -16.00 -8.75
CA THR A 46 -2.98 -14.91 -9.69
C THR A 46 -4.20 -14.02 -9.91
N ARG A 47 -5.37 -14.46 -9.45
CA ARG A 47 -6.65 -13.78 -9.67
C ARG A 47 -6.65 -12.32 -9.22
N ILE A 48 -5.96 -12.00 -8.11
CA ILE A 48 -5.83 -10.62 -7.60
C ILE A 48 -5.14 -9.64 -8.57
N PHE A 49 -4.38 -10.16 -9.54
CA PHE A 49 -3.69 -9.36 -10.55
C PHE A 49 -4.48 -9.20 -11.84
N TRP A 50 -5.63 -9.88 -11.97
CA TRP A 50 -6.49 -9.81 -13.12
C TRP A 50 -7.65 -8.87 -12.85
N SER A 51 -8.11 -8.17 -13.90
CA SER A 51 -9.32 -7.35 -13.80
C SER A 51 -10.54 -8.24 -13.54
N ASP A 52 -11.50 -7.74 -12.79
CA ASP A 52 -12.78 -8.41 -12.52
C ASP A 52 -13.90 -7.51 -13.10
N PRO A 53 -14.19 -7.62 -14.42
CA PRO A 53 -15.22 -6.80 -15.04
C PRO A 53 -16.60 -7.20 -14.52
N ASP A 54 -17.46 -6.21 -14.30
CA ASP A 54 -18.79 -6.33 -13.69
C ASP A 54 -19.73 -7.32 -14.41
N ASP A 55 -19.49 -7.59 -15.71
CA ASP A 55 -20.33 -8.42 -16.55
C ASP A 55 -19.98 -9.91 -16.55
N GLN A 56 -18.91 -10.31 -15.89
CA GLN A 56 -18.49 -11.72 -15.86
C GLN A 56 -18.60 -12.26 -14.45
N SER A 57 -19.43 -13.28 -14.27
CA SER A 57 -19.58 -13.94 -13.00
C SER A 57 -18.22 -14.38 -12.46
N SER A 58 -17.95 -14.07 -11.21
CA SER A 58 -16.71 -14.39 -10.46
C SER A 58 -16.39 -15.90 -10.41
N THR A 59 -17.22 -16.74 -11.01
CA THR A 59 -17.11 -18.19 -11.05
C THR A 59 -16.38 -18.74 -12.29
N LEU A 60 -16.06 -17.89 -13.28
CA LEU A 60 -15.34 -18.38 -14.46
C LEU A 60 -13.86 -18.61 -14.11
N THR A 61 -13.42 -19.85 -14.28
CA THR A 61 -12.01 -20.26 -14.11
C THR A 61 -11.14 -19.88 -15.30
N ASN A 62 -11.73 -19.57 -16.45
CA ASN A 62 -11.01 -19.17 -17.66
C ASN A 62 -11.79 -18.09 -18.42
N ARG A 63 -11.07 -17.22 -19.13
CA ARG A 63 -11.64 -16.20 -20.00
C ARG A 63 -10.70 -15.85 -21.15
N ASP A 64 -11.27 -15.29 -22.18
CA ASP A 64 -10.54 -14.78 -23.33
C ASP A 64 -9.97 -13.40 -23.00
N VAL A 65 -8.66 -13.25 -23.07
CA VAL A 65 -7.93 -12.01 -22.81
C VAL A 65 -7.25 -11.53 -24.06
N GLN A 66 -7.35 -10.24 -24.33
CA GLN A 66 -6.64 -9.60 -25.43
C GLN A 66 -5.23 -9.20 -25.00
N PHE A 67 -4.27 -9.41 -25.90
CA PHE A 67 -2.87 -9.11 -25.67
C PHE A 67 -2.29 -8.23 -26.78
N ILE A 68 -1.37 -7.36 -26.39
CA ILE A 68 -0.58 -6.49 -27.27
C ILE A 68 0.89 -6.86 -27.11
N SER A 69 1.46 -7.49 -28.13
CA SER A 69 2.88 -7.85 -28.19
C SER A 69 3.70 -6.69 -28.74
N THR A 70 4.74 -6.33 -28.03
CA THR A 70 5.56 -5.15 -28.38
C THR A 70 7.06 -5.42 -28.23
N ILE A 71 7.84 -4.56 -28.86
CA ILE A 71 9.27 -4.40 -28.61
C ILE A 71 9.49 -3.00 -28.06
N ARG A 72 10.10 -2.90 -26.88
CA ARG A 72 10.47 -1.62 -26.25
C ARG A 72 11.62 -0.93 -27.01
N ALA A 73 11.81 0.36 -26.78
CA ALA A 73 12.91 1.13 -27.36
C ALA A 73 14.31 0.53 -27.09
N ASN A 74 14.47 -0.19 -25.97
CA ASN A 74 15.70 -0.90 -25.63
C ASN A 74 15.85 -2.30 -26.31
N GLY A 75 14.97 -2.64 -27.27
CA GLY A 75 14.98 -3.91 -28.00
C GLY A 75 14.39 -5.10 -27.22
N LYS A 76 13.96 -4.94 -25.97
CA LYS A 76 13.40 -6.04 -25.17
C LYS A 76 11.92 -6.26 -25.50
N PRO A 77 11.47 -7.52 -25.65
CA PRO A 77 10.06 -7.82 -25.85
C PRO A 77 9.25 -7.53 -24.58
N MET A 78 8.03 -7.08 -24.76
CA MET A 78 7.06 -6.88 -23.70
C MET A 78 5.66 -7.19 -24.20
N VAL A 79 4.87 -7.86 -23.39
CA VAL A 79 3.47 -8.17 -23.69
C VAL A 79 2.61 -7.50 -22.63
N TYR A 80 1.60 -6.79 -23.09
CA TYR A 80 0.57 -6.18 -22.25
C TYR A 80 -0.74 -6.92 -22.46
N ARG A 81 -1.48 -7.17 -21.39
CA ARG A 81 -2.89 -7.54 -21.51
C ARG A 81 -3.72 -6.29 -21.79
N ASN A 82 -4.87 -6.47 -22.35
CA ASN A 82 -5.81 -5.41 -22.67
C ASN A 82 -7.19 -5.81 -22.13
N GLU A 83 -7.47 -5.43 -20.88
CA GLU A 83 -8.69 -5.75 -20.17
C GLU A 83 -9.34 -4.48 -19.63
N ASP A 84 -10.67 -4.48 -19.57
CA ASP A 84 -11.42 -3.42 -18.91
C ASP A 84 -11.20 -3.46 -17.40
N THR A 85 -11.11 -2.29 -16.78
CA THR A 85 -11.03 -2.17 -15.33
C THR A 85 -12.38 -1.85 -14.69
N GLY A 86 -13.34 -1.37 -15.50
CA GLY A 86 -14.64 -0.95 -14.99
C GLY A 86 -14.50 0.08 -13.87
N TRP A 87 -15.27 -0.11 -12.82
CA TRP A 87 -15.24 0.67 -11.58
C TRP A 87 -14.30 0.09 -10.51
N ASN A 88 -13.64 -1.03 -10.83
CA ASN A 88 -12.77 -1.74 -9.89
C ASN A 88 -11.41 -1.07 -9.70
N TRP A 89 -10.69 -1.54 -8.73
CA TRP A 89 -9.33 -1.07 -8.44
C TRP A 89 -8.29 -1.71 -9.37
N PRO A 90 -7.32 -0.96 -9.91
CA PRO A 90 -7.14 0.51 -9.79
C PRO A 90 -8.13 1.29 -10.67
N PRO A 91 -8.55 2.49 -10.24
CA PRO A 91 -9.66 3.25 -10.81
C PRO A 91 -9.26 3.95 -12.13
N TYR A 92 -8.92 3.18 -13.14
CA TYR A 92 -8.62 3.71 -14.47
C TYR A 92 -9.87 3.99 -15.31
N PHE A 93 -11.03 3.48 -14.88
CA PHE A 93 -12.33 3.67 -15.55
C PHE A 93 -12.28 3.31 -17.04
N LYS A 94 -11.55 2.25 -17.36
CA LYS A 94 -11.45 1.73 -18.72
C LYS A 94 -12.61 0.79 -18.98
N PHE A 95 -13.42 1.11 -19.99
CA PHE A 95 -14.63 0.37 -20.39
C PHE A 95 -14.60 -0.03 -21.87
N ASP A 96 -13.52 0.26 -22.58
CA ASP A 96 -13.42 0.06 -24.02
C ASP A 96 -12.10 -0.62 -24.41
N THR A 97 -12.06 -1.90 -24.19
CA THR A 97 -10.95 -2.77 -24.60
C THR A 97 -10.86 -2.89 -26.12
N ALA A 98 -12.02 -2.86 -26.83
CA ALA A 98 -12.06 -3.05 -28.28
C ALA A 98 -11.42 -1.87 -29.04
N SER A 99 -11.70 -0.63 -28.62
CA SER A 99 -11.07 0.55 -29.25
C SER A 99 -9.56 0.56 -29.04
N LEU A 100 -9.08 0.25 -27.82
CA LEU A 100 -7.64 0.17 -27.56
C LEU A 100 -6.97 -0.94 -28.40
N GLN A 101 -7.66 -2.07 -28.60
CA GLN A 101 -7.15 -3.15 -29.46
C GLN A 101 -7.04 -2.69 -30.93
N THR A 102 -8.04 -1.98 -31.42
CA THR A 102 -8.04 -1.43 -32.77
C THR A 102 -6.93 -0.39 -32.99
N GLU A 103 -6.71 0.50 -32.02
CA GLU A 103 -5.61 1.46 -32.03
C GLU A 103 -4.25 0.76 -32.07
N ALA A 104 -4.10 -0.32 -31.27
CA ALA A 104 -2.89 -1.12 -31.26
C ALA A 104 -2.68 -1.85 -32.61
N ASP A 105 -3.75 -2.33 -33.24
CA ASP A 105 -3.70 -2.96 -34.55
C ASP A 105 -3.24 -2.02 -35.65
N ASP A 106 -3.69 -0.77 -35.66
CA ASP A 106 -3.27 0.26 -36.61
C ASP A 106 -1.79 0.65 -36.46
N LEU A 107 -1.25 0.50 -35.24
CA LEU A 107 0.15 0.82 -34.92
C LEU A 107 1.11 -0.36 -35.13
N LYS A 108 0.63 -1.51 -35.63
CA LYS A 108 1.52 -2.62 -36.02
C LYS A 108 2.54 -2.19 -37.07
N SER A 109 3.79 -2.55 -36.84
CA SER A 109 4.86 -2.17 -37.75
C SER A 109 6.04 -3.12 -37.71
N SER A 110 6.81 -3.13 -38.83
CA SER A 110 8.02 -3.92 -38.97
C SER A 110 9.26 -3.16 -38.44
N PRO A 111 10.38 -3.84 -38.25
CA PRO A 111 11.65 -3.20 -37.90
C PRO A 111 12.17 -2.20 -38.96
N GLU A 112 11.83 -2.44 -40.24
CA GLU A 112 12.28 -1.60 -41.37
C GLU A 112 11.54 -0.25 -41.42
N SER A 113 10.28 -0.24 -40.97
CA SER A 113 9.43 0.98 -40.90
C SER A 113 8.73 1.07 -39.57
N PRO A 114 9.45 1.38 -38.51
CA PRO A 114 8.90 1.32 -37.14
C PRO A 114 7.95 2.49 -36.87
N LYS A 115 6.73 2.17 -36.43
CA LYS A 115 5.81 3.13 -35.82
C LYS A 115 5.99 3.03 -34.29
N TRP A 116 6.43 4.12 -33.68
CA TRP A 116 6.60 4.17 -32.24
C TRP A 116 5.34 4.67 -31.55
N ALA A 117 5.02 4.06 -30.42
CA ALA A 117 3.89 4.44 -29.58
C ALA A 117 4.29 4.42 -28.11
N VAL A 118 3.62 5.24 -27.31
CA VAL A 118 3.64 5.12 -25.87
C VAL A 118 2.46 4.30 -25.40
N ILE A 119 2.71 3.22 -24.68
CA ILE A 119 1.68 2.48 -23.94
C ILE A 119 1.67 2.97 -22.51
N THR A 120 0.51 3.45 -22.07
CA THR A 120 0.23 3.70 -20.65
C THR A 120 -0.35 2.42 -20.05
N HIS A 121 0.25 1.94 -18.97
CA HIS A 121 -0.15 0.69 -18.33
C HIS A 121 0.02 0.76 -16.83
N TYR A 122 -0.57 -0.19 -16.12
CA TYR A 122 -0.30 -0.44 -14.70
C TYR A 122 -0.01 -1.93 -14.47
N GLY A 123 0.52 -2.23 -13.31
CA GLY A 123 0.84 -3.61 -12.95
C GLY A 123 2.28 -4.00 -13.30
N TRP A 124 2.66 -5.17 -12.85
CA TRP A 124 4.00 -5.73 -13.07
C TRP A 124 4.00 -6.82 -14.11
N ARG A 125 5.14 -7.00 -14.77
CA ARG A 125 5.41 -8.19 -15.55
C ARG A 125 6.12 -9.21 -14.67
N ASN A 126 5.50 -10.37 -14.45
CA ASN A 126 6.13 -11.50 -13.80
C ASN A 126 6.03 -12.74 -14.70
N GLN A 127 7.16 -13.24 -15.16
CA GLN A 127 7.22 -14.38 -16.07
C GLN A 127 6.89 -15.70 -15.36
N LEU A 128 7.30 -15.84 -14.09
CA LEU A 128 7.10 -17.06 -13.31
C LEU A 128 5.62 -17.38 -13.08
N PHE A 129 4.81 -16.33 -12.87
CA PHE A 129 3.37 -16.45 -12.60
C PHE A 129 2.51 -16.05 -13.81
N SER A 130 3.11 -15.86 -14.99
CA SER A 130 2.40 -15.43 -16.20
C SER A 130 1.54 -14.16 -15.98
N ILE A 131 2.03 -13.22 -15.15
CA ILE A 131 1.36 -11.95 -14.89
C ILE A 131 1.82 -10.93 -15.92
N PHE A 132 0.85 -10.23 -16.52
CA PHE A 132 1.07 -9.19 -17.52
C PHE A 132 0.52 -7.85 -17.02
N PRO A 133 1.22 -6.72 -17.26
CA PRO A 133 0.68 -5.40 -16.99
C PRO A 133 -0.51 -5.12 -17.90
N ASN A 134 -1.49 -4.38 -17.41
CA ASN A 134 -2.69 -4.03 -18.15
C ASN A 134 -2.50 -2.69 -18.87
N ALA A 135 -2.66 -2.69 -20.19
CA ALA A 135 -2.66 -1.48 -20.99
C ALA A 135 -3.96 -0.69 -20.77
N VAL A 136 -3.83 0.62 -20.51
CA VAL A 136 -4.98 1.53 -20.32
C VAL A 136 -5.06 2.59 -21.42
N GLY A 137 -4.04 2.71 -22.24
CA GLY A 137 -4.04 3.60 -23.40
C GLY A 137 -2.80 3.43 -24.26
N ILE A 138 -2.92 3.74 -25.53
CA ILE A 138 -1.81 3.77 -26.49
C ILE A 138 -1.90 5.07 -27.29
N LYS A 139 -0.75 5.69 -27.57
CA LYS A 139 -0.68 6.90 -28.39
C LYS A 139 0.56 6.87 -29.27
N PRO A 140 0.45 7.23 -30.58
CA PRO A 140 1.62 7.33 -31.45
C PRO A 140 2.57 8.44 -30.96
N VAL A 141 3.87 8.19 -31.12
CA VAL A 141 4.94 9.16 -30.81
C VAL A 141 5.93 9.23 -31.97
N ALA A 142 6.68 10.33 -32.03
CA ALA A 142 7.59 10.60 -33.14
C ALA A 142 8.82 9.65 -33.20
N GLY A 143 9.20 9.04 -32.07
CA GLY A 143 10.38 8.17 -32.05
C GLY A 143 10.63 7.54 -30.68
N PRO A 144 11.67 6.69 -30.58
CA PRO A 144 11.98 5.94 -29.36
C PRO A 144 12.53 6.81 -28.21
N ASP A 145 13.08 8.01 -28.52
CA ASP A 145 13.77 8.86 -27.56
C ASP A 145 12.88 9.97 -26.98
N VAL A 146 11.58 9.91 -27.22
CA VAL A 146 10.62 10.90 -26.71
C VAL A 146 10.56 10.83 -25.19
N ARG A 147 10.77 11.99 -24.53
CA ARG A 147 10.67 12.08 -23.06
C ARG A 147 9.22 12.29 -22.63
N ILE A 148 8.73 11.36 -21.85
CA ILE A 148 7.39 11.42 -21.27
C ILE A 148 7.49 11.86 -19.81
N ILE A 149 6.80 12.95 -19.47
CA ILE A 149 6.72 13.43 -18.08
C ILE A 149 5.44 12.83 -17.47
N PRO A 150 5.53 12.07 -16.37
CA PRO A 150 4.38 11.40 -15.76
C PRO A 150 3.57 12.37 -14.89
N TRP A 151 2.94 13.37 -15.50
CA TRP A 151 2.18 14.41 -14.80
C TRP A 151 1.11 13.88 -13.85
N VAL A 152 0.42 12.81 -14.26
CA VAL A 152 -0.62 12.16 -13.42
C VAL A 152 -0.01 11.61 -12.14
N ASN A 153 1.15 10.95 -12.23
CA ASN A 153 1.83 10.42 -11.03
C ASN A 153 2.29 11.54 -10.10
N ILE A 154 2.86 12.61 -10.68
CA ILE A 154 3.30 13.77 -9.91
C ILE A 154 2.12 14.38 -9.15
N PHE A 155 1.01 14.62 -9.86
CA PHE A 155 -0.22 15.16 -9.27
C PHE A 155 -0.76 14.26 -8.14
N LEU A 156 -0.91 12.95 -8.40
CA LEU A 156 -1.42 12.00 -7.42
C LEU A 156 -0.52 11.91 -6.17
N LEU A 157 0.79 11.90 -6.36
CA LEU A 157 1.74 11.86 -5.24
C LEU A 157 1.72 13.16 -4.42
N VAL A 158 1.56 14.31 -5.05
CA VAL A 158 1.41 15.60 -4.34
C VAL A 158 0.11 15.62 -3.53
N VAL A 159 -1.01 15.19 -4.13
CA VAL A 159 -2.30 15.09 -3.43
C VAL A 159 -2.20 14.13 -2.24
N LEU A 160 -1.59 12.96 -2.43
CA LEU A 160 -1.38 11.98 -1.37
C LEU A 160 -0.53 12.56 -0.23
N LEU A 161 0.54 13.28 -0.56
CA LEU A 161 1.38 13.96 0.43
C LEU A 161 0.57 14.97 1.25
N ILE A 162 -0.25 15.80 0.60
CA ILE A 162 -1.11 16.77 1.27
C ILE A 162 -2.08 16.05 2.23
N ILE A 163 -2.71 14.96 1.77
CA ILE A 163 -3.62 14.16 2.61
C ILE A 163 -2.89 13.63 3.84
N VAL A 164 -1.71 13.02 3.66
CA VAL A 164 -0.91 12.49 4.77
C VAL A 164 -0.53 13.57 5.78
N LEU A 165 -0.08 14.74 5.30
CA LEU A 165 0.27 15.87 6.16
C LEU A 165 -0.95 16.40 6.93
N THR A 166 -2.11 16.49 6.26
CA THR A 166 -3.36 16.93 6.87
C THR A 166 -3.82 15.95 7.95
N VAL A 167 -3.86 14.65 7.64
CA VAL A 167 -4.22 13.62 8.61
C VAL A 167 -3.26 13.64 9.81
N ARG A 168 -1.95 13.78 9.57
CA ARG A 168 -0.96 13.92 10.63
C ARG A 168 -1.20 15.15 11.51
N ALA A 169 -1.55 16.29 10.92
CA ALA A 169 -1.85 17.52 11.65
C ALA A 169 -3.11 17.38 12.50
N ILE A 170 -4.19 16.81 11.92
CA ILE A 170 -5.44 16.52 12.64
C ILE A 170 -5.18 15.54 13.79
N TRP A 171 -4.44 14.47 13.54
CA TRP A 171 -4.10 13.48 14.57
C TRP A 171 -3.31 14.10 15.74
N ARG A 172 -2.31 14.94 15.41
CA ARG A 172 -1.54 15.64 16.44
C ARG A 172 -2.43 16.53 17.30
N GLN A 173 -3.31 17.32 16.65
CA GLN A 173 -4.24 18.21 17.35
C GLN A 173 -5.25 17.42 18.21
N PHE A 174 -5.74 16.30 17.68
CA PHE A 174 -6.64 15.42 18.43
C PHE A 174 -5.93 14.81 19.66
N ARG A 175 -4.72 14.36 19.50
CA ARG A 175 -3.93 13.80 20.60
C ARG A 175 -3.68 14.83 21.68
N GLU A 176 -3.21 16.03 21.32
CA GLU A 176 -2.93 17.14 22.25
C GLU A 176 -4.19 17.61 23.00
N ARG A 177 -5.37 17.54 22.37
CA ARG A 177 -6.61 18.03 22.98
C ARG A 177 -7.39 16.98 23.76
N SER A 178 -7.30 15.73 23.36
CA SER A 178 -8.19 14.69 23.88
C SER A 178 -7.46 13.56 24.59
N ILE A 179 -6.26 13.18 24.16
CA ILE A 179 -5.54 12.02 24.71
C ILE A 179 -4.58 12.46 25.79
N ASP A 180 -3.76 13.48 25.53
CA ASP A 180 -2.71 13.90 26.46
C ASP A 180 -3.30 14.35 27.81
N PRO A 181 -4.41 15.16 27.89
CA PRO A 181 -5.05 15.49 29.16
C PRO A 181 -5.59 14.27 29.92
N LEU A 182 -6.21 13.31 29.19
CA LEU A 182 -6.70 12.08 29.84
C LEU A 182 -5.59 11.22 30.42
N VAL A 183 -4.44 11.19 29.78
CA VAL A 183 -3.27 10.45 30.28
C VAL A 183 -2.68 11.14 31.50
N GLU A 184 -2.64 12.49 31.50
CA GLU A 184 -2.21 13.28 32.66
C GLU A 184 -3.16 13.07 33.84
N ASP A 185 -4.48 13.20 33.64
CA ASP A 185 -5.49 12.98 34.69
C ASP A 185 -5.41 11.56 35.29
N VAL A 186 -5.20 10.54 34.45
CA VAL A 186 -5.00 9.17 34.91
C VAL A 186 -3.68 9.03 35.68
N GLY A 187 -2.61 9.68 35.23
CA GLY A 187 -1.31 9.71 35.90
C GLY A 187 -1.44 10.30 37.31
N GLU A 188 -2.06 11.48 37.43
CA GLU A 188 -2.30 12.13 38.71
C GLU A 188 -3.14 11.26 39.68
N ALA A 189 -4.19 10.61 39.13
CA ALA A 189 -5.02 9.70 39.92
C ALA A 189 -4.23 8.47 40.43
N TRP A 190 -3.31 7.94 39.63
CA TRP A 190 -2.43 6.84 40.08
C TRP A 190 -1.43 7.30 41.15
N ASP A 191 -0.83 8.47 40.98
CA ASP A 191 0.11 9.03 41.95
C ASP A 191 -0.61 9.27 43.30
N GLU A 192 -1.86 9.77 43.28
CA GLU A 192 -2.69 9.93 44.50
C GLU A 192 -3.01 8.58 45.18
N VAL A 193 -3.29 7.53 44.40
CA VAL A 193 -3.52 6.16 44.91
C VAL A 193 -2.24 5.60 45.53
N GLU A 194 -1.09 5.79 44.90
CA GLU A 194 0.21 5.33 45.41
C GLU A 194 0.57 6.03 46.73
N GLU A 195 0.38 7.37 46.81
CA GLU A 195 0.61 8.14 48.03
C GLU A 195 -0.30 7.67 49.16
N ARG A 196 -1.60 7.42 48.87
CA ARG A 196 -2.54 6.87 49.86
C ARG A 196 -2.15 5.46 50.34
N ALA A 197 -1.67 4.62 49.42
CA ALA A 197 -1.24 3.27 49.71
C ALA A 197 0.01 3.28 50.59
N ASP A 198 0.98 4.15 50.33
CA ASP A 198 2.19 4.33 51.13
C ASP A 198 1.86 4.86 52.52
N ALA A 199 0.99 5.86 52.62
CA ALA A 199 0.51 6.38 53.90
C ALA A 199 -0.23 5.33 54.75
N ALA A 200 -1.01 4.45 54.07
CA ALA A 200 -1.66 3.32 54.78
C ALA A 200 -0.65 2.27 55.22
N GLY A 201 0.36 1.98 54.40
CA GLY A 201 1.48 1.08 54.74
C GLY A 201 2.29 1.58 55.94
N ASP A 202 2.56 2.87 56.02
CA ASP A 202 3.29 3.48 57.15
C ASP A 202 2.47 3.47 58.43
N ARG A 203 1.16 3.73 58.32
CA ARG A 203 0.25 3.58 59.50
C ARG A 203 0.21 2.13 60.00
N ALA A 204 0.12 1.16 59.10
CA ALA A 204 0.12 -0.26 59.44
C ALA A 204 1.44 -0.68 60.12
N ARG A 205 2.58 -0.21 59.59
CA ARG A 205 3.90 -0.44 60.19
C ARG A 205 3.99 0.19 61.57
N GLY A 206 3.48 1.41 61.76
CA GLY A 206 3.44 2.09 63.06
C GLY A 206 2.54 1.39 64.09
N VAL A 207 1.40 0.83 63.69
CA VAL A 207 0.51 0.04 64.53
C VAL A 207 1.17 -1.29 64.90
N TRP A 208 1.77 -1.97 63.89
CA TRP A 208 2.48 -3.24 64.13
C TRP A 208 3.69 -3.08 65.04
N GLY A 209 4.44 -2.00 64.90
CA GLY A 209 5.55 -1.66 65.79
C GLY A 209 5.09 -1.49 67.23
N ARG A 210 4.00 -0.72 67.45
CA ARG A 210 3.41 -0.55 68.81
C ARG A 210 2.89 -1.87 69.38
N PHE A 211 2.30 -2.73 68.56
CA PHE A 211 1.84 -4.04 68.97
C PHE A 211 3.01 -4.95 69.39
N MET A 212 4.11 -4.93 68.64
CA MET A 212 5.31 -5.70 68.98
C MET A 212 6.03 -5.17 70.25
N ASP A 213 6.04 -3.85 70.41
CA ASP A 213 6.55 -3.24 71.63
C ASP A 213 5.72 -3.64 72.88
N TRP A 214 4.37 -3.66 72.72
CA TRP A 214 3.48 -4.14 73.78
C TRP A 214 3.67 -5.63 74.07
N LEU A 215 3.82 -6.50 73.10
CA LEU A 215 4.19 -7.91 73.30
C LEU A 215 5.56 -8.07 74.00
N GLY A 216 6.53 -7.18 73.66
CA GLY A 216 7.84 -7.16 74.32
C GLY A 216 7.76 -6.87 75.79
N THR A 217 6.75 -6.11 76.25
CA THR A 217 6.53 -5.87 77.72
C THR A 217 6.06 -7.12 78.45
N TRP A 218 5.41 -8.05 77.76
CA TRP A 218 4.93 -9.34 78.34
C TRP A 218 6.07 -10.39 78.43
N SER A 219 7.10 -10.26 77.64
CA SER A 219 8.20 -11.23 77.55
C SER A 219 9.26 -11.08 78.58
N GLY A 220 9.05 -10.26 79.64
CA GLY A 220 9.85 -10.20 80.87
C GLY A 220 11.31 -9.77 80.72
N LYS A 221 11.66 -9.06 79.62
CA LYS A 221 13.02 -8.49 79.52
C LYS A 221 13.10 -7.16 80.27
N PRO A 222 14.01 -7.03 81.24
CA PRO A 222 14.15 -5.78 82.02
C PRO A 222 14.59 -4.64 81.10
N ARG A 223 13.93 -3.49 81.23
CA ARG A 223 14.40 -2.24 80.64
C ARG A 223 15.80 -1.91 81.18
N LYS A 224 16.77 -1.75 80.28
CA LYS A 224 18.03 -1.09 80.57
C LYS A 224 17.81 0.42 80.50
#